data_4b1a8e21b96c7052a606c62f13099c3b
#
_entry.id   4b1a8e21b96c7052a606c62f13099c3b
#
_cell.length_a   1.000
_cell.length_b   1.000
_cell.length_c   1.000
_cell.angle_alpha   90.00
_cell.angle_beta   90.00
_cell.angle_gamma   90.00
#
_symmetry.space_group_name_H-M   'P 1'
#
loop_
_entity.id
_entity.type
_entity.pdbx_description
1 polymer ?
#
loop_
_entity_poly.entity_id
_entity_poly.type
_entity_poly.pdbx_seq_one_letter_code
_entity_poly.pdbx_strand_id
1 'polypeptide(L)'
;VLNESALASGGASDFSAKVEQLKAEKQALEAKCSNPLATVTAPVSGYYVNMTDSLEGYIDPEKALKLTCDEISDALSQNLQTKNSGSGKIINGYEWYFTCVIDEGQSEKLAVGDGISVYIPNVTADSVPVRVAALNHDRAGARCAVVLECTYMTGALSSLRCEDIEICVGSYTGLRVPADAVRVVDGITGVYVISGVSARFKPIDIVYNDGGFVVAKTDNTNSSALTLYEELIVSGGDLY
;
A
#
# COMPACT_ATOMS: atom_id res chain seq x y z
N VAL A 1 -12.19 18.11 -11.24
CA VAL A 1 -12.61 16.90 -10.50
C VAL A 1 -14.00 16.58 -11.01
N LEU A 2 -14.11 15.64 -11.96
CA LEU A 2 -15.39 15.09 -12.39
C LEU A 2 -15.89 14.17 -11.29
N ASN A 3 -17.05 14.47 -10.79
CA ASN A 3 -17.67 13.77 -9.68
C ASN A 3 -18.07 12.34 -10.14
N GLU A 4 -17.38 11.30 -9.68
CA GLU A 4 -17.66 9.89 -10.02
C GLU A 4 -19.09 9.46 -9.69
N SER A 5 -19.75 10.14 -8.77
CA SER A 5 -21.15 9.87 -8.44
C SER A 5 -22.14 10.17 -9.58
N ALA A 6 -21.75 10.94 -10.59
CA ALA A 6 -22.60 11.21 -11.77
C ALA A 6 -22.60 10.05 -12.78
N LEU A 7 -21.61 9.15 -12.73
CA LEU A 7 -21.51 7.98 -13.60
C LEU A 7 -22.36 6.80 -13.09
N ALA A 8 -22.65 6.76 -11.80
CA ALA A 8 -23.41 5.67 -11.18
C ALA A 8 -24.94 5.78 -11.36
N SER A 9 -25.47 6.94 -11.80
CA SER A 9 -26.91 7.17 -11.91
C SER A 9 -27.54 6.86 -13.28
N GLY A 10 -26.83 6.19 -14.19
CA GLY A 10 -27.39 5.61 -15.44
C GLY A 10 -27.99 6.62 -16.44
N GLY A 11 -27.88 7.91 -16.18
CA GLY A 11 -28.21 8.95 -17.14
C GLY A 11 -26.97 9.25 -17.97
N ALA A 12 -26.90 8.77 -19.19
CA ALA A 12 -25.97 9.28 -20.19
C ALA A 12 -26.33 10.77 -20.42
N SER A 13 -25.87 11.65 -19.55
CA SER A 13 -25.91 13.07 -19.81
C SER A 13 -25.01 13.31 -21.01
N ASP A 14 -25.61 13.80 -22.08
CA ASP A 14 -24.91 14.16 -23.29
C ASP A 14 -23.91 15.30 -22.99
N PHE A 15 -22.67 14.93 -22.70
CA PHE A 15 -21.58 15.86 -22.44
C PHE A 15 -21.06 16.54 -23.73
N SER A 16 -21.59 16.19 -24.91
CA SER A 16 -21.10 16.72 -26.20
C SER A 16 -21.23 18.24 -26.27
N ALA A 17 -22.35 18.79 -25.81
CA ALA A 17 -22.55 20.24 -25.75
C ALA A 17 -21.53 20.93 -24.81
N LYS A 18 -21.22 20.29 -23.66
CA LYS A 18 -20.25 20.84 -22.72
C LYS A 18 -18.83 20.74 -23.26
N VAL A 19 -18.48 19.66 -23.95
CA VAL A 19 -17.19 19.49 -24.62
C VAL A 19 -16.99 20.53 -25.72
N GLU A 20 -18.01 20.79 -26.54
CA GLU A 20 -17.97 21.83 -27.58
C GLU A 20 -17.86 23.25 -26.97
N GLN A 21 -18.58 23.53 -25.89
CA GLN A 21 -18.42 24.78 -25.17
C GLN A 21 -16.98 24.97 -24.66
N LEU A 22 -16.39 23.93 -24.02
CA LEU A 22 -15.01 23.99 -23.52
C LEU A 22 -13.98 24.12 -24.64
N LYS A 23 -14.21 23.46 -25.79
CA LYS A 23 -13.35 23.63 -26.97
C LYS A 23 -13.42 25.06 -27.53
N ALA A 24 -14.61 25.65 -27.63
CA ALA A 24 -14.78 27.02 -28.06
C ALA A 24 -14.12 28.01 -27.09
N GLU A 25 -14.27 27.80 -25.78
CA GLU A 25 -13.63 28.62 -24.74
C GLU A 25 -12.08 28.49 -24.82
N LYS A 26 -11.56 27.28 -25.02
CA LYS A 26 -10.15 27.03 -25.25
C LYS A 26 -9.63 27.79 -26.45
N GLN A 27 -10.31 27.68 -27.61
CA GLN A 27 -9.94 28.43 -28.83
C GLN A 27 -9.97 29.95 -28.63
N ALA A 28 -10.96 30.45 -27.90
CA ALA A 28 -11.05 31.89 -27.61
C ALA A 28 -9.92 32.37 -26.70
N LEU A 29 -9.48 31.54 -25.75
CA LEU A 29 -8.33 31.83 -24.89
C LEU A 29 -7.01 31.72 -25.65
N GLU A 30 -6.86 30.70 -26.49
CA GLU A 30 -5.67 30.53 -27.35
C GLU A 30 -5.52 31.71 -28.35
N ALA A 31 -6.62 32.21 -28.91
CA ALA A 31 -6.60 33.37 -29.76
C ALA A 31 -6.20 34.68 -29.04
N LYS A 32 -6.48 34.79 -27.76
CA LYS A 32 -6.03 35.93 -26.92
C LYS A 32 -4.57 35.83 -26.52
N CYS A 33 -4.00 34.61 -26.53
CA CYS A 33 -2.59 34.32 -26.19
C CYS A 33 -1.77 34.09 -27.44
N SER A 34 -1.92 34.92 -28.46
CA SER A 34 -1.40 34.71 -29.83
C SER A 34 0.11 34.68 -29.98
N ASN A 35 0.89 35.07 -28.99
CA ASN A 35 2.36 34.92 -28.98
C ASN A 35 2.86 34.47 -27.61
N PRO A 36 3.35 33.24 -27.47
CA PRO A 36 4.03 32.85 -26.26
C PRO A 36 5.28 33.74 -26.09
N LEU A 37 5.40 34.36 -24.92
CA LEU A 37 6.57 35.16 -24.56
C LEU A 37 7.84 34.33 -24.53
N ALA A 38 7.72 33.05 -24.20
CA ALA A 38 8.81 32.07 -24.25
C ALA A 38 8.22 30.66 -24.34
N THR A 39 8.95 29.76 -24.97
CA THR A 39 8.66 28.32 -24.95
C THR A 39 9.68 27.63 -24.08
N VAL A 40 9.24 26.96 -23.04
CA VAL A 40 10.08 26.15 -22.15
C VAL A 40 9.83 24.70 -22.53
N THR A 41 10.89 24.03 -23.00
CA THR A 41 10.88 22.60 -23.30
C THR A 41 11.43 21.81 -22.12
N ALA A 42 10.81 20.67 -21.81
CA ALA A 42 11.34 19.75 -20.80
C ALA A 42 12.71 19.22 -21.27
N PRO A 43 13.76 19.33 -20.46
CA PRO A 43 15.11 18.86 -20.83
C PRO A 43 15.20 17.33 -20.86
N VAL A 44 14.32 16.62 -20.15
CA VAL A 44 14.25 15.17 -20.04
C VAL A 44 12.80 14.69 -19.98
N SER A 45 12.56 13.43 -20.33
CA SER A 45 11.26 12.79 -20.13
C SER A 45 11.06 12.47 -18.65
N GLY A 46 9.84 12.64 -18.12
CA GLY A 46 9.54 12.34 -16.72
C GLY A 46 8.19 12.92 -16.28
N TYR A 47 7.92 12.82 -14.98
CA TYR A 47 6.76 13.41 -14.37
C TYR A 47 7.06 14.84 -13.94
N TYR A 48 6.26 15.79 -14.44
CA TYR A 48 6.38 17.18 -14.03
C TYR A 48 5.57 17.43 -12.76
N VAL A 49 6.22 18.02 -11.76
CA VAL A 49 5.59 18.47 -10.50
C VAL A 49 5.83 19.96 -10.38
N ASN A 50 4.74 20.72 -10.26
CA ASN A 50 4.77 22.20 -10.22
C ASN A 50 5.17 22.76 -8.85
N MET A 51 5.37 21.91 -7.85
CA MET A 51 5.79 22.31 -6.51
C MET A 51 7.23 21.87 -6.25
N THR A 52 7.99 22.74 -5.59
CA THR A 52 9.30 22.46 -5.05
C THR A 52 9.29 22.80 -3.55
N ASP A 53 10.10 22.09 -2.79
CA ASP A 53 10.29 22.37 -1.36
C ASP A 53 11.80 22.51 -1.06
N SER A 54 12.14 22.57 0.20
CA SER A 54 13.55 22.69 0.60
C SER A 54 14.29 21.36 0.68
N LEU A 55 13.63 20.25 0.36
CA LEU A 55 14.21 18.90 0.44
C LEU A 55 14.79 18.40 -0.89
N GLU A 56 14.65 19.15 -1.98
CA GLU A 56 15.33 18.80 -3.22
C GLU A 56 16.84 18.78 -2.99
N GLY A 57 17.43 17.61 -3.08
CA GLY A 57 18.88 17.43 -2.82
C GLY A 57 19.25 17.24 -1.35
N TYR A 58 18.30 17.25 -0.41
CA TYR A 58 18.60 16.97 1.01
C TYR A 58 19.00 15.50 1.20
N ILE A 59 18.26 14.59 0.58
CA ILE A 59 18.62 13.18 0.52
C ILE A 59 19.14 12.87 -0.87
N ASP A 60 20.39 12.42 -0.93
CA ASP A 60 21.00 11.92 -2.16
C ASP A 60 20.41 10.53 -2.49
N PRO A 61 19.74 10.35 -3.63
CA PRO A 61 19.16 9.05 -4.01
C PRO A 61 20.20 7.92 -4.05
N GLU A 62 21.47 8.23 -4.38
CA GLU A 62 22.53 7.21 -4.38
C GLU A 62 22.90 6.72 -2.97
N LYS A 63 22.59 7.52 -1.94
CA LYS A 63 22.77 7.16 -0.53
C LYS A 63 21.51 6.61 0.12
N ALA A 64 20.39 6.61 -0.56
CA ALA A 64 19.10 6.17 0.00
C ALA A 64 19.19 4.82 0.72
N LEU A 65 19.90 3.85 0.14
CA LEU A 65 20.07 2.51 0.71
C LEU A 65 20.91 2.46 2.01
N LYS A 66 21.58 3.54 2.36
CA LYS A 66 22.47 3.63 3.53
C LYS A 66 21.98 4.61 4.59
N LEU A 67 20.77 5.14 4.43
CA LEU A 67 20.19 6.10 5.38
C LEU A 67 20.10 5.50 6.77
N THR A 68 20.51 6.26 7.75
CA THR A 68 20.41 5.92 9.16
C THR A 68 19.09 6.37 9.76
N CYS A 69 18.72 5.81 10.92
CA CYS A 69 17.52 6.23 11.65
C CYS A 69 17.54 7.73 11.98
N ASP A 70 18.71 8.27 12.35
CA ASP A 70 18.86 9.68 12.72
C ASP A 70 18.71 10.58 11.49
N GLU A 71 19.33 10.25 10.35
CA GLU A 71 19.18 11.02 9.11
C GLU A 71 17.73 11.08 8.62
N ILE A 72 16.97 9.99 8.74
CA ILE A 72 15.54 9.97 8.41
C ILE A 72 14.75 10.83 9.40
N SER A 73 15.02 10.68 10.70
CA SER A 73 14.34 11.46 11.75
C SER A 73 14.61 12.96 11.61
N ASP A 74 15.85 13.33 11.28
CA ASP A 74 16.23 14.72 11.00
C ASP A 74 15.52 15.27 9.76
N ALA A 75 15.41 14.47 8.69
CA ALA A 75 14.66 14.84 7.49
C ALA A 75 13.18 15.08 7.79
N LEU A 76 12.54 14.21 8.59
CA LEU A 76 11.15 14.35 9.00
C LEU A 76 10.91 15.54 9.92
N SER A 77 11.90 15.94 10.71
CA SER A 77 11.83 17.10 11.61
C SER A 77 11.95 18.45 10.89
N GLN A 78 12.39 18.45 9.63
CA GLN A 78 12.53 19.68 8.85
C GLN A 78 11.17 20.35 8.66
N ASN A 79 11.15 21.67 8.87
CA ASN A 79 9.96 22.48 8.60
C ASN A 79 9.80 22.62 7.08
N LEU A 80 8.96 21.76 6.48
CA LEU A 80 8.70 21.72 5.06
C LEU A 80 7.98 22.99 4.62
N GLN A 81 8.72 23.96 4.11
CA GLN A 81 8.15 25.13 3.48
C GLN A 81 7.96 24.85 1.99
N THR A 82 6.73 24.53 1.58
CA THR A 82 6.38 24.41 0.18
C THR A 82 6.56 25.79 -0.48
N LYS A 83 7.54 25.92 -1.33
CA LYS A 83 7.76 27.12 -2.14
C LYS A 83 7.18 26.89 -3.52
N ASN A 84 6.12 27.59 -3.84
CA ASN A 84 5.62 27.66 -5.21
C ASN A 84 6.55 28.59 -6.00
N SER A 85 7.68 28.06 -6.50
CA SER A 85 8.72 28.87 -7.14
C SER A 85 8.44 29.22 -8.61
N GLY A 86 7.27 28.84 -9.14
CA GLY A 86 6.88 29.06 -10.54
C GLY A 86 7.59 28.17 -11.56
N SER A 87 8.69 27.53 -11.19
CA SER A 87 9.40 26.54 -12.00
C SER A 87 9.37 25.21 -11.24
N GLY A 88 8.59 24.25 -11.71
CA GLY A 88 8.49 22.93 -11.11
C GLY A 88 9.78 22.09 -11.26
N LYS A 89 9.67 20.81 -10.95
CA LYS A 89 10.71 19.80 -11.10
C LYS A 89 10.24 18.68 -12.02
N ILE A 90 11.19 17.96 -12.61
CA ILE A 90 10.92 16.77 -13.42
C ILE A 90 11.55 15.58 -12.69
N ILE A 91 10.73 14.59 -12.37
CA ILE A 91 11.15 13.31 -11.82
C ILE A 91 11.40 12.40 -13.02
N ASN A 92 12.65 12.08 -13.30
CA ASN A 92 13.07 11.36 -14.51
C ASN A 92 13.44 9.89 -14.27
N GLY A 93 13.33 9.40 -13.04
CA GLY A 93 13.57 8.00 -12.70
C GLY A 93 12.28 7.18 -12.73
N TYR A 94 12.44 5.87 -12.85
CA TYR A 94 11.34 4.90 -12.64
C TYR A 94 11.43 4.21 -11.27
N GLU A 95 12.56 4.32 -10.61
CA GLU A 95 12.80 3.83 -9.25
C GLU A 95 12.76 4.98 -8.26
N TRP A 96 12.08 4.79 -7.16
CA TRP A 96 12.02 5.73 -6.06
C TRP A 96 11.87 4.98 -4.74
N TYR A 97 12.15 5.67 -3.64
CA TYR A 97 12.25 5.04 -2.34
C TYR A 97 11.32 5.68 -1.33
N PHE A 98 10.63 4.82 -0.54
CA PHE A 98 10.11 5.22 0.75
C PHE A 98 11.16 4.91 1.82
N THR A 99 11.35 5.83 2.74
CA THR A 99 12.22 5.62 3.90
C THR A 99 11.45 5.90 5.18
N CYS A 100 11.51 5.00 6.12
CA CYS A 100 10.86 5.16 7.43
C CYS A 100 11.72 4.54 8.54
N VAL A 101 11.40 4.90 9.77
CA VAL A 101 12.01 4.30 10.96
C VAL A 101 10.95 3.51 11.69
N ILE A 102 11.24 2.25 11.98
CA ILE A 102 10.37 1.34 12.73
C ILE A 102 11.13 0.77 13.93
N ASP A 103 10.38 0.19 14.87
CA ASP A 103 10.98 -0.53 16.00
C ASP A 103 11.66 -1.83 15.54
N GLU A 104 12.73 -2.22 16.23
CA GLU A 104 13.50 -3.44 15.91
C GLU A 104 12.62 -4.68 15.84
N GLY A 105 11.71 -4.89 16.79
CA GLY A 105 10.80 -6.03 16.78
C GLY A 105 9.83 -6.09 15.59
N GLN A 106 9.60 -4.95 14.93
CA GLN A 106 8.82 -4.92 13.68
C GLN A 106 9.71 -5.26 12.48
N SER A 107 10.98 -4.86 12.51
CA SER A 107 11.94 -5.12 11.43
C SER A 107 12.26 -6.60 11.27
N GLU A 108 12.17 -7.41 12.35
CA GLU A 108 12.38 -8.86 12.32
C GLU A 108 11.41 -9.60 11.38
N LYS A 109 10.29 -8.98 11.03
CA LYS A 109 9.29 -9.52 10.09
C LYS A 109 9.61 -9.21 8.63
N LEU A 110 10.69 -8.48 8.38
CA LEU A 110 11.10 -8.03 7.05
C LEU A 110 12.46 -8.60 6.71
N ALA A 111 12.65 -8.98 5.45
CA ALA A 111 13.97 -9.33 4.93
C ALA A 111 14.27 -8.52 3.67
N VAL A 112 15.54 -8.18 3.46
CA VAL A 112 15.97 -7.50 2.24
C VAL A 112 15.66 -8.37 1.03
N GLY A 113 14.97 -7.78 0.05
CA GLY A 113 14.50 -8.45 -1.15
C GLY A 113 13.03 -8.87 -1.09
N ASP A 114 12.37 -8.81 0.08
CA ASP A 114 10.96 -9.16 0.20
C ASP A 114 10.09 -8.21 -0.65
N GLY A 115 9.16 -8.82 -1.40
CA GLY A 115 8.07 -8.11 -2.08
C GLY A 115 6.90 -7.95 -1.11
N ILE A 116 6.62 -6.73 -0.73
CA ILE A 116 5.55 -6.37 0.19
C ILE A 116 4.67 -5.28 -0.43
N SER A 117 3.66 -4.83 0.27
CA SER A 117 2.86 -3.70 -0.17
C SER A 117 2.71 -2.65 0.91
N VAL A 118 2.55 -1.40 0.48
CA VAL A 118 2.36 -0.24 1.35
C VAL A 118 1.02 0.39 1.02
N TYR A 119 0.22 0.66 2.04
CA TYR A 119 -0.98 1.47 1.93
C TYR A 119 -0.68 2.88 2.41
N ILE A 120 -1.09 3.88 1.63
CA ILE A 120 -0.92 5.30 1.94
C ILE A 120 -2.32 5.90 2.13
N PRO A 121 -2.76 6.09 3.38
CA PRO A 121 -4.09 6.62 3.67
C PRO A 121 -4.35 7.94 2.95
N ASN A 122 -5.56 8.10 2.40
CA ASN A 122 -6.01 9.30 1.69
C ASN A 122 -5.29 9.66 0.38
N VAL A 123 -4.31 8.87 -0.05
CA VAL A 123 -3.56 9.09 -1.29
C VAL A 123 -3.86 8.03 -2.34
N THR A 124 -3.85 6.76 -1.94
CA THR A 124 -4.12 5.64 -2.84
C THR A 124 -5.34 4.85 -2.37
N ALA A 125 -6.17 4.41 -3.31
CA ALA A 125 -7.28 3.51 -3.01
C ALA A 125 -6.78 2.07 -2.77
N ASP A 126 -5.72 1.69 -3.50
CA ASP A 126 -5.11 0.37 -3.45
C ASP A 126 -3.71 0.42 -2.84
N SER A 127 -3.24 -0.70 -2.34
CA SER A 127 -1.87 -0.84 -1.86
C SER A 127 -0.86 -0.73 -3.01
N VAL A 128 0.27 -0.10 -2.73
CA VAL A 128 1.38 0.09 -3.67
C VAL A 128 2.39 -1.05 -3.48
N PRO A 129 2.72 -1.81 -4.51
CA PRO A 129 3.74 -2.84 -4.42
C PRO A 129 5.12 -2.22 -4.27
N VAL A 130 5.88 -2.71 -3.30
CA VAL A 130 7.24 -2.26 -3.01
C VAL A 130 8.14 -3.45 -2.69
N ARG A 131 9.44 -3.24 -2.73
CA ARG A 131 10.44 -4.21 -2.31
C ARG A 131 11.28 -3.65 -1.18
N VAL A 132 11.59 -4.46 -0.19
CA VAL A 132 12.53 -4.09 0.87
C VAL A 132 13.94 -4.02 0.26
N ALA A 133 14.44 -2.80 0.09
CA ALA A 133 15.75 -2.55 -0.52
C ALA A 133 16.89 -2.56 0.50
N ALA A 134 16.66 -2.03 1.71
CA ALA A 134 17.63 -2.07 2.80
C ALA A 134 16.94 -2.04 4.18
N LEU A 135 17.62 -2.63 5.16
CA LEU A 135 17.30 -2.59 6.59
C LEU A 135 18.58 -2.14 7.32
N ASN A 136 18.57 -0.91 7.84
CA ASN A 136 19.73 -0.33 8.51
C ASN A 136 19.43 -0.20 10.00
N HIS A 137 19.95 -1.16 10.78
CA HIS A 137 19.71 -1.23 12.23
C HIS A 137 20.51 -0.16 12.96
N ASP A 138 19.90 0.49 13.95
CA ASP A 138 20.58 1.43 14.83
C ASP A 138 21.60 0.68 15.70
N ARG A 139 22.71 1.35 16.04
CA ARG A 139 23.73 0.80 16.93
C ARG A 139 23.22 0.45 18.32
N ALA A 140 22.19 1.12 18.78
CA ALA A 140 21.50 0.84 20.04
C ALA A 140 20.58 -0.37 19.96
N GLY A 141 20.30 -0.91 18.76
CA GLY A 141 19.44 -2.07 18.53
C GLY A 141 17.96 -1.85 18.87
N ALA A 142 17.50 -0.59 18.92
CA ALA A 142 16.11 -0.26 19.26
C ALA A 142 15.26 0.11 18.04
N ARG A 143 15.90 0.58 16.97
CA ARG A 143 15.23 1.09 15.76
C ARG A 143 15.90 0.56 14.50
N CYS A 144 15.13 0.48 13.44
CA CYS A 144 15.60 0.11 12.12
C CYS A 144 15.10 1.13 11.07
N ALA A 145 16.01 1.65 10.28
CA ALA A 145 15.68 2.43 9.09
C ALA A 145 15.38 1.48 7.95
N VAL A 146 14.15 1.52 7.47
CA VAL A 146 13.67 0.70 6.35
C VAL A 146 13.67 1.52 5.09
N VAL A 147 14.26 0.99 4.03
CA VAL A 147 14.25 1.56 2.70
C VAL A 147 13.44 0.64 1.79
N LEU A 148 12.34 1.15 1.28
CA LEU A 148 11.43 0.44 0.39
C LEU A 148 11.57 1.01 -1.02
N GLU A 149 11.91 0.17 -1.98
CA GLU A 149 12.00 0.52 -3.40
C GLU A 149 10.65 0.34 -4.08
N CYS A 150 10.26 1.30 -4.88
CA CYS A 150 9.05 1.27 -5.68
C CYS A 150 9.35 1.63 -7.13
N THR A 151 8.79 0.86 -8.07
CA THR A 151 8.86 1.13 -9.51
C THR A 151 7.52 1.61 -10.09
N TYR A 152 6.49 1.66 -9.25
CA TYR A 152 5.16 2.12 -9.64
C TYR A 152 5.02 3.61 -9.35
N MET A 153 4.64 4.41 -10.36
CA MET A 153 4.48 5.86 -10.23
C MET A 153 3.14 6.31 -10.78
N THR A 154 2.48 7.17 -10.02
CA THR A 154 1.26 7.90 -10.45
C THR A 154 1.43 9.38 -10.19
N GLY A 155 0.54 10.20 -10.76
CA GLY A 155 0.54 11.65 -10.46
C GLY A 155 0.36 11.96 -8.98
N ALA A 156 -0.43 11.19 -8.25
CA ALA A 156 -0.60 11.34 -6.81
C ALA A 156 0.70 11.02 -6.06
N LEU A 157 1.35 9.89 -6.38
CA LEU A 157 2.60 9.47 -5.75
C LEU A 157 3.75 10.44 -6.02
N SER A 158 3.80 11.05 -7.22
CA SER A 158 4.88 11.97 -7.60
C SER A 158 4.91 13.27 -6.77
N SER A 159 3.83 13.61 -6.10
CA SER A 159 3.70 14.81 -5.27
C SER A 159 3.89 14.54 -3.77
N LEU A 160 4.07 13.29 -3.36
CA LEU A 160 4.29 12.93 -1.96
C LEU A 160 5.62 13.42 -1.42
N ARG A 161 5.65 13.65 -0.11
CA ARG A 161 6.85 13.97 0.65
C ARG A 161 6.94 13.19 1.95
N CYS A 162 6.14 13.55 2.92
CA CYS A 162 6.08 12.89 4.22
C CYS A 162 4.63 12.49 4.45
N GLU A 163 4.38 11.20 4.46
CA GLU A 163 3.05 10.63 4.64
C GLU A 163 3.13 9.48 5.63
N ASP A 164 2.06 9.30 6.38
CA ASP A 164 1.88 8.10 7.17
C ASP A 164 1.62 6.92 6.24
N ILE A 165 2.32 5.81 6.46
CA ILE A 165 2.19 4.60 5.65
C ILE A 165 1.90 3.38 6.52
N GLU A 166 1.13 2.45 5.98
CA GLU A 166 0.91 1.13 6.57
C GLU A 166 1.68 0.09 5.74
N ILE A 167 2.63 -0.59 6.38
CA ILE A 167 3.43 -1.64 5.75
C ILE A 167 2.73 -2.99 5.92
N CYS A 168 2.29 -3.58 4.81
CA CYS A 168 1.69 -4.89 4.79
C CYS A 168 2.77 -5.95 4.52
N VAL A 169 3.26 -6.61 5.57
CA VAL A 169 4.33 -7.62 5.52
C VAL A 169 3.88 -8.98 5.03
N GLY A 170 2.56 -9.22 4.96
CA GLY A 170 2.02 -10.48 4.45
C GLY A 170 0.52 -10.40 4.25
N SER A 171 0.03 -11.11 3.25
CA SER A 171 -1.40 -11.29 3.00
C SER A 171 -1.70 -12.78 2.93
N TYR A 172 -2.63 -13.23 3.75
CA TYR A 172 -3.03 -14.62 3.82
C TYR A 172 -4.50 -14.74 3.42
N THR A 173 -4.77 -15.61 2.46
CA THR A 173 -6.14 -15.89 2.01
C THR A 173 -6.59 -17.24 2.54
N GLY A 174 -7.75 -17.26 3.21
CA GLY A 174 -8.29 -18.48 3.77
C GLY A 174 -9.53 -18.23 4.62
N LEU A 175 -9.95 -19.25 5.35
CA LEU A 175 -11.05 -19.17 6.32
C LEU A 175 -10.50 -18.75 7.68
N ARG A 176 -11.07 -17.70 8.24
CA ARG A 176 -10.74 -17.25 9.59
C ARG A 176 -11.44 -18.16 10.61
N VAL A 177 -10.65 -18.82 11.43
CA VAL A 177 -11.10 -19.75 12.46
C VAL A 177 -10.65 -19.27 13.83
N PRO A 178 -11.53 -19.16 14.84
CA PRO A 178 -11.11 -18.86 16.21
C PRO A 178 -10.06 -19.87 16.70
N ALA A 179 -8.99 -19.40 17.33
CA ALA A 179 -7.94 -20.29 17.85
C ALA A 179 -8.51 -21.33 18.85
N ASP A 180 -9.51 -20.91 19.63
CA ASP A 180 -10.19 -21.77 20.60
C ASP A 180 -11.01 -22.91 19.96
N ALA A 181 -11.30 -22.85 18.66
CA ALA A 181 -11.97 -23.93 17.94
C ALA A 181 -11.00 -24.99 17.43
N VAL A 182 -9.71 -24.69 17.37
CA VAL A 182 -8.69 -25.61 16.83
C VAL A 182 -8.43 -26.74 17.81
N ARG A 183 -8.40 -27.96 17.28
CA ARG A 183 -8.14 -29.21 18.02
C ARG A 183 -7.09 -30.03 17.27
N VAL A 184 -6.42 -30.90 18.02
CA VAL A 184 -5.52 -31.90 17.45
C VAL A 184 -6.05 -33.27 17.81
N VAL A 185 -6.39 -34.05 16.80
CA VAL A 185 -6.92 -35.42 16.91
C VAL A 185 -6.00 -36.34 16.14
N ASP A 186 -5.48 -37.36 16.80
CA ASP A 186 -4.51 -38.31 16.21
C ASP A 186 -3.32 -37.63 15.50
N GLY A 187 -2.86 -36.48 16.04
CA GLY A 187 -1.75 -35.72 15.46
C GLY A 187 -2.14 -34.82 14.28
N ILE A 188 -3.41 -34.78 13.90
CA ILE A 188 -3.95 -33.95 12.82
C ILE A 188 -4.62 -32.71 13.41
N THR A 189 -4.22 -31.54 12.95
CA THR A 189 -4.84 -30.26 13.33
C THR A 189 -6.14 -30.08 12.56
N GLY A 190 -7.21 -29.71 13.25
CA GLY A 190 -8.53 -29.53 12.64
C GLY A 190 -9.51 -28.82 13.54
N VAL A 191 -10.76 -28.80 13.12
CA VAL A 191 -11.89 -28.21 13.84
C VAL A 191 -13.07 -29.18 13.85
N TYR A 192 -13.93 -29.09 14.85
CA TYR A 192 -15.21 -29.76 14.84
C TYR A 192 -16.28 -28.83 14.28
N VAL A 193 -17.00 -29.29 13.27
CA VAL A 193 -18.16 -28.63 12.69
C VAL A 193 -19.45 -29.33 13.06
N ILE A 194 -20.49 -28.55 13.28
CA ILE A 194 -21.84 -29.10 13.53
C ILE A 194 -22.47 -29.47 12.18
N SER A 195 -22.85 -30.74 12.03
CA SER A 195 -23.55 -31.22 10.86
C SER A 195 -24.84 -31.92 11.31
N GLY A 196 -25.94 -31.19 11.30
CA GLY A 196 -27.22 -31.65 11.84
C GLY A 196 -27.13 -31.85 13.37
N VAL A 197 -27.24 -33.09 13.82
CA VAL A 197 -27.17 -33.45 15.26
C VAL A 197 -25.83 -34.04 15.68
N SER A 198 -24.84 -34.04 14.81
CA SER A 198 -23.53 -34.65 15.10
C SER A 198 -22.39 -33.66 14.83
N ALA A 199 -21.31 -33.82 15.57
CA ALA A 199 -20.07 -33.13 15.32
C ALA A 199 -19.18 -33.95 14.37
N ARG A 200 -18.56 -33.30 13.41
CA ARG A 200 -17.60 -33.92 12.49
C ARG A 200 -16.27 -33.19 12.58
N PHE A 201 -15.19 -33.95 12.74
CA PHE A 201 -13.85 -33.41 12.66
C PHE A 201 -13.46 -33.15 11.19
N LYS A 202 -12.96 -31.94 10.93
CA LYS A 202 -12.42 -31.54 9.63
C LYS A 202 -10.97 -31.09 9.80
N PRO A 203 -10.01 -31.71 9.12
CA PRO A 203 -8.63 -31.27 9.13
C PRO A 203 -8.51 -29.89 8.47
N ILE A 204 -7.58 -29.08 8.99
CA ILE A 204 -7.26 -27.76 8.43
C ILE A 204 -5.75 -27.60 8.31
N ASP A 205 -5.33 -26.92 7.22
CA ASP A 205 -3.95 -26.44 7.04
C ASP A 205 -3.89 -24.98 7.46
N ILE A 206 -3.16 -24.68 8.53
CA ILE A 206 -3.02 -23.33 9.05
C ILE A 206 -1.92 -22.62 8.29
N VAL A 207 -2.27 -21.49 7.64
CA VAL A 207 -1.33 -20.63 6.89
C VAL A 207 -0.93 -19.39 7.68
N TYR A 208 -1.68 -19.03 8.72
CA TYR A 208 -1.38 -17.90 9.60
C TYR A 208 -2.02 -18.12 10.99
N ASN A 209 -1.33 -17.62 12.02
CA ASN A 209 -1.80 -17.67 13.42
C ASN A 209 -1.35 -16.39 14.15
N ASP A 210 -2.28 -15.64 14.72
CA ASP A 210 -2.00 -14.44 15.54
C ASP A 210 -2.28 -14.66 17.04
N GLY A 211 -2.63 -15.88 17.44
CA GLY A 211 -2.96 -16.24 18.81
C GLY A 211 -4.45 -16.12 19.14
N GLY A 212 -5.21 -15.25 18.53
CA GLY A 212 -6.67 -15.13 18.73
C GLY A 212 -7.47 -15.85 17.64
N PHE A 213 -6.92 -15.96 16.45
CA PHE A 213 -7.50 -16.72 15.33
C PHE A 213 -6.39 -17.35 14.46
N VAL A 214 -6.78 -18.32 13.69
CA VAL A 214 -5.94 -18.88 12.63
C VAL A 214 -6.60 -18.67 11.28
N VAL A 215 -5.79 -18.60 10.21
CA VAL A 215 -6.28 -18.64 8.83
C VAL A 215 -6.02 -20.04 8.29
N ALA A 216 -7.11 -20.75 7.98
CA ALA A 216 -7.06 -22.06 7.37
C ALA A 216 -7.12 -21.95 5.85
N LYS A 217 -6.26 -22.69 5.16
CA LYS A 217 -6.27 -22.76 3.70
C LYS A 217 -7.62 -23.27 3.19
N THR A 218 -8.15 -22.61 2.16
CA THR A 218 -9.35 -23.11 1.46
C THR A 218 -8.97 -24.15 0.42
N ASP A 219 -9.67 -25.30 0.45
CA ASP A 219 -9.58 -26.33 -0.60
C ASP A 219 -10.96 -26.59 -1.16
N ASN A 220 -11.29 -25.92 -2.25
CA ASN A 220 -12.60 -26.04 -2.90
C ASN A 220 -12.76 -27.36 -3.69
N THR A 221 -11.70 -28.17 -3.78
CA THR A 221 -11.73 -29.45 -4.50
C THR A 221 -12.04 -30.63 -3.58
N ASN A 222 -11.86 -30.45 -2.26
CA ASN A 222 -12.06 -31.47 -1.25
C ASN A 222 -13.41 -31.26 -0.52
N SER A 223 -14.35 -32.15 -0.72
CA SER A 223 -15.68 -32.11 -0.05
C SER A 223 -15.60 -32.27 1.49
N SER A 224 -14.48 -32.79 1.99
CA SER A 224 -14.22 -32.92 3.44
C SER A 224 -13.51 -31.73 4.03
N ALA A 225 -13.08 -30.75 3.23
CA ALA A 225 -12.47 -29.53 3.72
C ALA A 225 -13.47 -28.63 4.45
N LEU A 226 -12.94 -27.76 5.30
CA LEU A 226 -13.72 -26.71 5.95
C LEU A 226 -14.23 -25.72 4.87
N THR A 227 -15.52 -25.37 4.95
CA THR A 227 -16.15 -24.43 4.03
C THR A 227 -16.71 -23.21 4.75
N LEU A 228 -16.97 -22.14 3.98
CA LEU A 228 -17.52 -20.92 4.54
C LEU A 228 -18.91 -21.16 5.15
N TYR A 229 -19.21 -20.49 6.23
CA TYR A 229 -20.49 -20.57 6.98
C TYR A 229 -20.77 -21.88 7.71
N GLU A 230 -19.81 -22.78 7.87
CA GLU A 230 -19.97 -23.91 8.77
C GLU A 230 -19.88 -23.48 10.23
N GLU A 231 -20.74 -24.04 11.06
CA GLU A 231 -20.77 -23.77 12.51
C GLU A 231 -19.66 -24.54 13.23
N LEU A 232 -18.76 -23.83 13.90
CA LEU A 232 -17.62 -24.40 14.61
C LEU A 232 -17.93 -24.57 16.09
N ILE A 233 -17.44 -25.65 16.69
CA ILE A 233 -17.47 -25.87 18.12
C ILE A 233 -16.24 -25.21 18.74
N VAL A 234 -16.47 -24.09 19.47
CA VAL A 234 -15.40 -23.33 20.14
C VAL A 234 -15.14 -23.86 21.53
N SER A 235 -16.21 -24.19 22.28
CA SER A 235 -16.14 -24.76 23.64
C SER A 235 -17.08 -25.95 23.79
N GLY A 236 -16.60 -27.01 24.33
CA GLY A 236 -17.39 -28.22 24.61
C GLY A 236 -16.56 -29.18 25.44
N GLY A 237 -17.10 -29.67 26.55
CA GLY A 237 -16.52 -30.83 27.26
C GLY A 237 -16.66 -32.05 26.36
N ASP A 238 -15.67 -32.92 26.44
CA ASP A 238 -15.60 -34.29 25.89
C ASP A 238 -16.51 -34.61 24.69
N LEU A 239 -16.03 -34.22 23.51
CA LEU A 239 -16.59 -34.63 22.23
C LEU A 239 -16.00 -36.00 21.83
N TYR A 240 -16.40 -37.06 22.55
CA TYR A 240 -16.09 -38.45 22.23
C TYR A 240 -17.33 -39.16 21.69
#